data_0221b5f88bf1d093c4aed94a22135bd2
#
_entry.id   0221b5f88bf1d093c4aed94a22135bd2
#
_cell.length_a   1.000
_cell.length_b   1.000
_cell.length_c   1.000
_cell.angle_alpha   90.00
_cell.angle_beta   90.00
_cell.angle_gamma   90.00
#
_symmetry.space_group_name_H-M   'P 1'
#
loop_
_entity.id
_entity.type
_entity.pdbx_description
1 polymer ?
#
loop_
_entity_poly.entity_id
_entity_poly.type
_entity_poly.pdbx_seq_one_letter_code
_entity_poly.pdbx_strand_id
1 'polypeptide(L)'
;MPRKHDMELPGAQALRQMAAQSDSRALFSDRRPDPAYADLFLNRELSWLQFNRRVLAEAADETLPVYERLKFLSIYCSNLDEFYMVRVGGLLDRALLQPWHTETVTGLTPREQLRAIYAETARQQKDFESLWRKVTAALAKQRVEILDFDRLDEADEVLLRRRFDALRPLLSPQVLDAEHPLPFLRNREQYVLVRFAGKRGGAGLIPTTQLPKFFRLTIDGVQKLALTAPLVAHFAPLVFGERRVRETAILRVTRSADISVRDIMDGCDADLRAVMERLLRRRRRLEPVRAQLQGKVTDEMRETARTLLGLPKRQLFCTRAPADLSFVLTMPGEFDLTGLTRPELPPAKNVALQKGEYFAYLARHDLLLALPYQSVNPFVDLLYEAADDPDVVSIKITLYRLAGSSRIAAALAYAAEHGKQVQCLLELRARFDEQNN
;
A
#
# COMPACT_ATOMS: atom_id res chain seq x y z
N MET A 1 -5.80 47.03 -14.28
CA MET A 1 -6.21 45.63 -14.63
C MET A 1 -5.40 45.19 -15.84
N PRO A 2 -4.43 44.30 -15.71
CA PRO A 2 -3.73 43.73 -16.85
C PRO A 2 -4.55 42.59 -17.46
N ARG A 3 -4.57 42.53 -18.76
CA ARG A 3 -5.33 41.61 -19.59
C ARG A 3 -4.86 40.16 -19.38
N LYS A 4 -5.81 39.22 -19.24
CA LYS A 4 -5.58 37.78 -19.36
C LYS A 4 -4.96 37.48 -20.73
N HIS A 5 -3.72 37.00 -20.76
CA HIS A 5 -3.21 36.27 -21.90
C HIS A 5 -3.84 34.89 -21.85
N ASP A 6 -4.76 34.61 -22.75
CA ASP A 6 -5.23 33.28 -23.08
C ASP A 6 -4.03 32.50 -23.66
N MET A 7 -3.43 31.65 -22.86
CA MET A 7 -2.44 30.68 -23.33
C MET A 7 -3.20 29.54 -23.97
N GLU A 8 -3.48 29.64 -25.25
CA GLU A 8 -3.98 28.51 -26.04
C GLU A 8 -2.92 27.39 -26.02
N LEU A 9 -3.29 26.25 -25.46
CA LEU A 9 -2.48 25.04 -25.53
C LEU A 9 -2.37 24.61 -27.00
N PRO A 10 -1.16 24.33 -27.53
CA PRO A 10 -1.00 23.87 -28.90
C PRO A 10 -1.81 22.60 -29.13
N GLY A 11 -2.61 22.58 -30.22
CA GLY A 11 -3.44 21.43 -30.54
C GLY A 11 -2.62 20.16 -30.78
N ALA A 12 -3.23 18.99 -30.59
CA ALA A 12 -2.58 17.68 -30.67
C ALA A 12 -1.74 17.46 -31.95
N GLN A 13 -2.08 18.15 -33.06
CA GLN A 13 -1.35 18.10 -34.31
C GLN A 13 -0.06 18.92 -34.26
N ALA A 14 -0.06 20.08 -33.63
CA ALA A 14 1.13 20.89 -33.38
C ALA A 14 2.11 20.18 -32.45
N LEU A 15 1.61 19.51 -31.40
CA LEU A 15 2.42 18.69 -30.49
C LEU A 15 3.08 17.50 -31.23
N ARG A 16 2.38 16.86 -32.19
CA ARG A 16 2.95 15.78 -33.00
C ARG A 16 4.01 16.28 -34.01
N GLN A 17 3.82 17.46 -34.58
CA GLN A 17 4.81 18.08 -35.47
C GLN A 17 6.05 18.55 -34.68
N MET A 18 5.88 19.12 -33.52
CA MET A 18 6.98 19.48 -32.62
C MET A 18 7.77 18.26 -32.16
N ALA A 19 7.10 17.13 -31.87
CA ALA A 19 7.75 15.88 -31.50
C ALA A 19 8.51 15.22 -32.66
N ALA A 20 8.07 15.42 -33.90
CA ALA A 20 8.72 14.87 -35.10
C ALA A 20 9.90 15.70 -35.60
N GLN A 21 10.02 16.97 -35.22
CA GLN A 21 11.05 17.90 -35.70
C GLN A 21 12.17 18.20 -34.72
N SER A 22 12.14 17.64 -33.51
CA SER A 22 13.14 17.97 -32.50
C SER A 22 13.91 16.75 -32.05
N ASP A 23 15.22 16.90 -32.07
CA ASP A 23 16.11 16.08 -31.24
C ASP A 23 15.55 16.10 -29.82
N SER A 24 15.16 14.94 -29.29
CA SER A 24 14.49 14.80 -27.98
C SER A 24 15.27 15.42 -26.81
N ARG A 25 16.57 15.68 -26.99
CA ARG A 25 17.43 16.42 -26.08
C ARG A 25 17.13 17.92 -26.03
N ALA A 26 16.74 18.53 -27.15
CA ALA A 26 16.49 19.98 -27.22
C ALA A 26 15.11 20.38 -26.64
N LEU A 27 14.14 19.48 -26.64
CA LEU A 27 12.80 19.74 -26.10
C LEU A 27 12.74 19.74 -24.56
N PHE A 28 13.70 19.10 -23.90
CA PHE A 28 13.72 18.92 -22.45
C PHE A 28 14.89 19.63 -21.77
N SER A 29 15.73 20.35 -22.52
CA SER A 29 16.81 21.14 -21.94
C SER A 29 16.28 22.53 -21.54
N ASP A 30 16.42 22.84 -20.25
CA ASP A 30 16.51 24.17 -19.66
C ASP A 30 15.28 25.09 -19.60
N ARG A 31 14.06 24.63 -19.71
CA ARG A 31 12.93 25.43 -19.22
C ARG A 31 12.80 25.26 -17.72
N ARG A 32 13.64 25.97 -16.97
CA ARG A 32 13.28 26.27 -15.57
C ARG A 32 11.95 27.03 -15.61
N PRO A 33 11.01 26.72 -14.69
CA PRO A 33 9.79 27.51 -14.58
C PRO A 33 10.18 28.97 -14.41
N ASP A 34 9.38 29.87 -14.98
CA ASP A 34 9.57 31.29 -14.77
C ASP A 34 9.68 31.56 -13.27
N PRO A 35 10.78 32.16 -12.79
CA PRO A 35 10.97 32.43 -11.36
C PRO A 35 9.79 33.18 -10.72
N ALA A 36 9.04 33.94 -11.52
CA ALA A 36 7.83 34.64 -11.08
C ALA A 36 6.70 33.70 -10.63
N TYR A 37 6.71 32.44 -11.05
CA TYR A 37 5.67 31.46 -10.70
C TYR A 37 6.19 30.31 -9.82
N ALA A 38 7.49 30.20 -9.61
CA ALA A 38 8.09 29.09 -8.86
C ALA A 38 7.52 28.94 -7.44
N ASP A 39 7.16 30.07 -6.80
CA ASP A 39 6.61 30.10 -5.45
C ASP A 39 5.10 29.84 -5.38
N LEU A 40 4.41 29.80 -6.54
CA LEU A 40 2.96 29.61 -6.60
C LEU A 40 2.54 28.13 -6.65
N PHE A 41 3.48 27.25 -6.91
CA PHE A 41 3.21 25.82 -7.12
C PHE A 41 4.10 24.96 -6.23
N LEU A 42 3.50 23.91 -5.69
CA LEU A 42 4.24 22.83 -5.03
C LEU A 42 4.56 21.73 -6.04
N ASN A 43 5.73 21.10 -5.90
CA ASN A 43 6.02 19.87 -6.60
C ASN A 43 4.91 18.83 -6.30
N ARG A 44 4.44 18.16 -7.35
CA ARG A 44 3.32 17.22 -7.28
C ARG A 44 3.52 16.13 -6.22
N GLU A 45 4.71 15.57 -6.11
CA GLU A 45 5.00 14.49 -5.18
C GLU A 45 5.06 14.99 -3.73
N LEU A 46 5.57 16.20 -3.51
CA LEU A 46 5.54 16.86 -2.19
C LEU A 46 4.11 17.27 -1.81
N SER A 47 3.32 17.76 -2.75
CA SER A 47 1.90 18.04 -2.54
C SER A 47 1.12 16.78 -2.13
N TRP A 48 1.42 15.63 -2.77
CA TRP A 48 0.83 14.36 -2.39
C TRP A 48 1.18 13.94 -0.95
N LEU A 49 2.43 14.15 -0.53
CA LEU A 49 2.83 13.89 0.87
C LEU A 49 2.06 14.79 1.85
N GLN A 50 1.78 16.06 1.50
CA GLN A 50 0.94 16.93 2.31
C GLN A 50 -0.51 16.43 2.38
N PHE A 51 -1.06 15.91 1.26
CA PHE A 51 -2.36 15.23 1.30
C PHE A 51 -2.34 14.05 2.27
N ASN A 52 -1.34 13.17 2.20
CA ASN A 52 -1.25 12.03 3.10
C ASN A 52 -1.04 12.45 4.57
N ARG A 53 -0.37 13.59 4.80
CA ARG A 53 -0.30 14.20 6.14
C ARG A 53 -1.67 14.63 6.67
N ARG A 54 -2.59 15.09 5.81
CA ARG A 54 -3.98 15.37 6.22
C ARG A 54 -4.72 14.09 6.60
N VAL A 55 -4.50 12.99 5.89
CA VAL A 55 -5.01 11.66 6.30
C VAL A 55 -4.48 11.27 7.69
N LEU A 56 -3.19 11.53 7.94
CA LEU A 56 -2.60 11.30 9.26
C LEU A 56 -3.23 12.20 10.33
N ALA A 57 -3.61 13.43 9.99
CA ALA A 57 -4.23 14.37 10.93
C ALA A 57 -5.61 13.89 11.43
N GLU A 58 -6.35 13.11 10.65
CA GLU A 58 -7.62 12.50 11.09
C GLU A 58 -7.42 11.57 12.31
N ALA A 59 -6.24 10.92 12.42
CA ALA A 59 -5.91 10.14 13.60
C ALA A 59 -5.71 11.00 14.87
N ALA A 60 -5.50 12.30 14.74
CA ALA A 60 -5.37 13.22 15.85
C ALA A 60 -6.72 13.74 16.37
N ASP A 61 -7.78 13.63 15.59
CA ASP A 61 -9.11 14.10 15.95
C ASP A 61 -9.73 13.22 17.06
N GLU A 62 -9.79 13.80 18.27
CA GLU A 62 -10.32 13.10 19.45
C GLU A 62 -11.85 12.97 19.45
N THR A 63 -12.55 13.64 18.54
CA THR A 63 -14.01 13.47 18.36
C THR A 63 -14.35 12.16 17.65
N LEU A 64 -13.37 11.55 16.96
CA LEU A 64 -13.52 10.26 16.32
C LEU A 64 -13.38 9.12 17.33
N PRO A 65 -14.16 8.04 17.19
CA PRO A 65 -13.96 6.80 17.95
C PRO A 65 -12.52 6.30 17.78
N VAL A 66 -11.93 5.77 18.85
CA VAL A 66 -10.50 5.47 18.91
C VAL A 66 -10.05 4.47 17.82
N TYR A 67 -10.89 3.50 17.49
CA TYR A 67 -10.55 2.54 16.43
C TYR A 67 -10.58 3.19 15.03
N GLU A 68 -11.47 4.16 14.79
CA GLU A 68 -11.43 4.93 13.53
C GLU A 68 -10.10 5.68 13.39
N ARG A 69 -9.61 6.28 14.48
CA ARG A 69 -8.30 6.94 14.53
C ARG A 69 -7.16 5.96 14.19
N LEU A 70 -7.24 4.72 14.73
CA LEU A 70 -6.29 3.65 14.42
C LEU A 70 -6.35 3.24 12.93
N LYS A 71 -7.55 3.20 12.34
CA LYS A 71 -7.71 2.95 10.88
C LYS A 71 -7.03 4.03 10.05
N PHE A 72 -7.12 5.30 10.42
CA PHE A 72 -6.44 6.39 9.70
C PHE A 72 -4.91 6.25 9.75
N LEU A 73 -4.33 5.76 10.85
CA LEU A 73 -2.90 5.42 10.90
C LEU A 73 -2.55 4.31 9.89
N SER A 74 -3.41 3.29 9.78
CA SER A 74 -3.22 2.21 8.81
C SER A 74 -3.34 2.70 7.36
N ILE A 75 -4.32 3.56 7.08
CA ILE A 75 -4.51 4.17 5.75
C ILE A 75 -3.30 5.04 5.37
N TYR A 76 -2.79 5.85 6.30
CA TYR A 76 -1.58 6.65 6.08
C TYR A 76 -0.39 5.78 5.67
N CYS A 77 -0.16 4.66 6.37
CA CYS A 77 0.93 3.73 6.05
C CYS A 77 0.74 3.05 4.70
N SER A 78 -0.48 2.59 4.39
CA SER A 78 -0.80 1.96 3.11
C SER A 78 -0.63 2.91 1.93
N ASN A 79 -1.12 4.14 2.07
CA ASN A 79 -0.94 5.19 1.07
C ASN A 79 0.55 5.49 0.83
N LEU A 80 1.34 5.56 1.91
CA LEU A 80 2.77 5.81 1.80
C LEU A 80 3.51 4.65 1.12
N ASP A 81 3.12 3.41 1.38
CA ASP A 81 3.66 2.25 0.68
C ASP A 81 3.40 2.35 -0.83
N GLU A 82 2.16 2.64 -1.22
CA GLU A 82 1.78 2.80 -2.62
C GLU A 82 2.55 3.94 -3.30
N PHE A 83 2.68 5.07 -2.64
CA PHE A 83 3.46 6.21 -3.12
C PHE A 83 4.91 5.83 -3.40
N TYR A 84 5.55 5.11 -2.46
CA TYR A 84 6.92 4.64 -2.65
C TYR A 84 7.04 3.63 -3.79
N MET A 85 6.13 2.68 -3.86
CA MET A 85 6.12 1.66 -4.91
C MET A 85 6.00 2.26 -6.31
N VAL A 86 5.16 3.29 -6.45
CA VAL A 86 4.78 3.84 -7.74
C VAL A 86 5.56 5.09 -8.10
N ARG A 87 5.49 6.11 -7.23
CA ARG A 87 6.05 7.43 -7.56
C ARG A 87 7.55 7.49 -7.33
N VAL A 88 7.98 7.01 -6.16
CA VAL A 88 9.42 7.00 -5.81
C VAL A 88 10.17 6.00 -6.69
N GLY A 89 9.56 4.83 -7.01
CA GLY A 89 10.13 3.88 -7.96
C GLY A 89 10.44 4.53 -9.31
N GLY A 90 9.43 5.15 -9.95
CA GLY A 90 9.62 5.82 -11.23
C GLY A 90 10.55 7.05 -11.17
N LEU A 91 10.67 7.73 -10.01
CA LEU A 91 11.66 8.79 -9.82
C LEU A 91 13.09 8.26 -9.71
N LEU A 92 13.29 7.09 -9.08
CA LEU A 92 14.59 6.44 -9.00
C LEU A 92 15.07 6.02 -10.39
N ASP A 93 14.19 5.44 -11.20
CA ASP A 93 14.50 5.08 -12.59
C ASP A 93 14.88 6.33 -13.41
N ARG A 94 14.11 7.41 -13.28
CA ARG A 94 14.45 8.68 -13.94
C ARG A 94 15.77 9.28 -13.43
N ALA A 95 16.07 9.16 -12.15
CA ALA A 95 17.35 9.64 -11.59
C ALA A 95 18.57 8.88 -12.13
N LEU A 96 18.38 7.66 -12.61
CA LEU A 96 19.42 6.85 -13.26
C LEU A 96 19.47 7.11 -14.75
N LEU A 97 18.33 7.10 -15.45
CA LEU A 97 18.27 7.15 -16.91
C LEU A 97 18.31 8.58 -17.45
N GLN A 98 17.72 9.54 -16.74
CA GLN A 98 17.55 10.93 -17.16
C GLN A 98 17.83 11.89 -15.99
N PRO A 99 19.05 11.90 -15.42
CA PRO A 99 19.36 12.67 -14.21
C PRO A 99 19.26 14.20 -14.40
N TRP A 100 19.33 14.67 -15.63
CA TRP A 100 19.21 16.09 -16.02
C TRP A 100 17.78 16.55 -16.25
N HIS A 101 16.81 15.63 -16.35
CA HIS A 101 15.42 15.99 -16.61
C HIS A 101 14.88 16.80 -15.42
N THR A 102 14.31 17.97 -15.70
CA THR A 102 13.66 18.80 -14.70
C THR A 102 12.15 18.69 -14.80
N GLU A 103 11.49 18.68 -13.67
CA GLU A 103 10.04 18.76 -13.59
C GLU A 103 9.57 20.15 -14.02
N THR A 104 8.49 20.21 -14.82
CA THR A 104 8.09 21.42 -15.55
C THR A 104 7.54 22.56 -14.69
N VAL A 105 7.07 22.27 -13.48
CA VAL A 105 6.40 23.25 -12.61
C VAL A 105 7.37 23.87 -11.62
N THR A 106 8.20 23.07 -10.96
CA THR A 106 9.14 23.53 -9.92
C THR A 106 10.61 23.50 -10.35
N GLY A 107 10.89 22.92 -11.53
CA GLY A 107 12.26 22.81 -12.07
C GLY A 107 13.15 21.84 -11.28
N LEU A 108 12.60 21.04 -10.37
CA LEU A 108 13.40 20.08 -9.59
C LEU A 108 13.83 18.89 -10.43
N THR A 109 15.11 18.52 -10.34
CA THR A 109 15.62 17.27 -10.89
C THR A 109 15.06 16.06 -10.13
N PRO A 110 15.07 14.83 -10.69
CA PRO A 110 14.63 13.64 -9.98
C PRO A 110 15.38 13.42 -8.66
N ARG A 111 16.67 13.76 -8.61
CA ARG A 111 17.49 13.63 -7.38
C ARG A 111 17.10 14.63 -6.31
N GLU A 112 16.74 15.86 -6.68
CA GLU A 112 16.25 16.88 -5.76
C GLU A 112 14.87 16.51 -5.21
N GLN A 113 13.96 16.06 -6.09
CA GLN A 113 12.65 15.54 -5.68
C GLN A 113 12.79 14.38 -4.69
N LEU A 114 13.63 13.38 -4.99
CA LEU A 114 13.89 12.25 -4.08
C LEU A 114 14.44 12.71 -2.73
N ARG A 115 15.39 13.67 -2.72
CA ARG A 115 15.92 14.22 -1.46
C ARG A 115 14.84 14.87 -0.62
N ALA A 116 13.98 15.68 -1.25
CA ALA A 116 12.88 16.36 -0.59
C ALA A 116 11.82 15.37 -0.06
N ILE A 117 11.47 14.33 -0.86
CA ILE A 117 10.54 13.27 -0.47
C ILE A 117 11.05 12.52 0.76
N TYR A 118 12.31 12.08 0.78
CA TYR A 118 12.85 11.35 1.93
C TYR A 118 12.91 12.23 3.19
N ALA A 119 13.25 13.51 3.04
CA ALA A 119 13.26 14.45 4.17
C ALA A 119 11.86 14.69 4.73
N GLU A 120 10.85 14.86 3.85
CA GLU A 120 9.47 15.04 4.26
C GLU A 120 8.90 13.78 4.91
N THR A 121 9.16 12.61 4.35
CA THR A 121 8.76 11.32 4.95
C THR A 121 9.34 11.16 6.35
N ALA A 122 10.62 11.51 6.55
CA ALA A 122 11.26 11.42 7.87
C ALA A 122 10.66 12.39 8.90
N ARG A 123 10.15 13.56 8.45
CA ARG A 123 9.41 14.50 9.33
C ARG A 123 8.06 13.91 9.71
N GLN A 124 7.28 13.46 8.74
CA GLN A 124 5.94 12.89 8.98
C GLN A 124 5.99 11.61 9.81
N GLN A 125 7.07 10.84 9.74
CA GLN A 125 7.26 9.66 10.58
C GLN A 125 7.27 10.02 12.06
N LYS A 126 7.83 11.15 12.48
CA LYS A 126 7.81 11.60 13.88
C LYS A 126 6.39 11.91 14.34
N ASP A 127 5.60 12.57 13.49
CA ASP A 127 4.18 12.85 13.75
C ASP A 127 3.39 11.54 13.89
N PHE A 128 3.62 10.60 12.98
CA PHE A 128 3.02 9.26 13.00
C PHE A 128 3.34 8.48 14.29
N GLU A 129 4.61 8.41 14.69
CA GLU A 129 5.01 7.73 15.92
C GLU A 129 4.41 8.36 17.18
N SER A 130 4.26 9.68 17.19
CA SER A 130 3.60 10.39 18.28
C SER A 130 2.13 10.04 18.35
N LEU A 131 1.43 10.05 17.20
CA LEU A 131 0.01 9.69 17.12
C LEU A 131 -0.21 8.21 17.42
N TRP A 132 0.65 7.32 16.94
CA TRP A 132 0.61 5.90 17.29
C TRP A 132 0.55 5.69 18.80
N ARG A 133 1.48 6.31 19.55
CA ARG A 133 1.53 6.20 21.01
C ARG A 133 0.26 6.75 21.67
N LYS A 134 -0.28 7.88 21.18
CA LYS A 134 -1.52 8.48 21.72
C LYS A 134 -2.73 7.58 21.48
N VAL A 135 -2.89 7.10 20.24
CA VAL A 135 -4.04 6.28 19.84
C VAL A 135 -4.01 4.92 20.54
N THR A 136 -2.85 4.26 20.64
CA THR A 136 -2.74 2.97 21.34
C THR A 136 -2.94 3.11 22.84
N ALA A 137 -2.47 4.21 23.44
CA ALA A 137 -2.76 4.50 24.85
C ALA A 137 -4.27 4.77 25.11
N ALA A 138 -4.94 5.44 24.16
CA ALA A 138 -6.40 5.63 24.25
C ALA A 138 -7.16 4.31 24.06
N LEU A 139 -6.69 3.44 23.16
CA LEU A 139 -7.28 2.11 22.94
C LEU A 139 -7.13 1.21 24.17
N ALA A 140 -5.97 1.24 24.84
CA ALA A 140 -5.72 0.49 26.05
C ALA A 140 -6.69 0.87 27.20
N LYS A 141 -7.07 2.16 27.32
CA LYS A 141 -8.10 2.62 28.26
C LYS A 141 -9.47 1.99 28.00
N GLN A 142 -9.70 1.50 26.80
CA GLN A 142 -10.92 0.80 26.38
C GLN A 142 -10.78 -0.73 26.47
N ARG A 143 -9.79 -1.22 27.24
CA ARG A 143 -9.51 -2.66 27.44
C ARG A 143 -9.14 -3.42 26.16
N VAL A 144 -8.62 -2.72 25.16
CA VAL A 144 -8.02 -3.29 23.95
C VAL A 144 -6.57 -2.80 23.87
N GLU A 145 -5.61 -3.65 24.17
CA GLU A 145 -4.21 -3.29 24.30
C GLU A 145 -3.38 -3.90 23.15
N ILE A 146 -2.54 -3.10 22.52
CA ILE A 146 -1.50 -3.59 21.60
C ILE A 146 -0.21 -3.72 22.42
N LEU A 147 0.28 -4.93 22.59
CA LEU A 147 1.42 -5.21 23.45
C LEU A 147 2.69 -4.52 23.00
N ASP A 148 3.34 -3.87 23.98
CA ASP A 148 4.68 -3.30 23.82
C ASP A 148 5.71 -4.29 24.35
N PHE A 149 6.46 -4.94 23.48
CA PHE A 149 7.48 -5.94 23.82
C PHE A 149 8.69 -5.37 24.59
N ASP A 150 8.76 -4.05 24.74
CA ASP A 150 9.74 -3.39 25.63
C ASP A 150 9.23 -3.29 27.09
N ARG A 151 7.95 -3.63 27.35
CA ARG A 151 7.26 -3.41 28.64
C ARG A 151 6.29 -4.55 29.02
N LEU A 152 6.65 -5.77 28.71
CA LEU A 152 5.85 -6.95 29.04
C LEU A 152 5.86 -7.17 30.56
N ASP A 153 4.71 -7.57 31.09
CA ASP A 153 4.61 -8.13 32.46
C ASP A 153 4.91 -9.64 32.46
N GLU A 154 5.04 -10.23 33.63
CA GLU A 154 5.38 -11.64 33.80
C GLU A 154 4.27 -12.56 33.22
N ALA A 155 3.00 -12.18 33.37
CA ALA A 155 1.87 -12.95 32.85
C ALA A 155 1.84 -12.94 31.33
N ASP A 156 2.09 -11.77 30.72
CA ASP A 156 2.24 -11.64 29.28
C ASP A 156 3.40 -12.49 28.75
N GLU A 157 4.57 -12.43 29.41
CA GLU A 157 5.77 -13.18 29.03
C GLU A 157 5.52 -14.69 28.97
N VAL A 158 4.85 -15.26 30.01
CA VAL A 158 4.52 -16.69 30.07
C VAL A 158 3.60 -17.10 28.91
N LEU A 159 2.55 -16.30 28.62
CA LEU A 159 1.61 -16.63 27.56
C LEU A 159 2.24 -16.46 26.19
N LEU A 160 3.01 -15.41 25.99
CA LEU A 160 3.73 -15.15 24.75
C LEU A 160 4.78 -16.23 24.48
N ARG A 161 5.46 -16.73 25.51
CA ARG A 161 6.39 -17.84 25.40
C ARG A 161 5.71 -19.10 24.89
N ARG A 162 4.53 -19.47 25.41
CA ARG A 162 3.75 -20.62 24.94
C ARG A 162 3.35 -20.44 23.46
N ARG A 163 2.95 -19.23 23.08
CA ARG A 163 2.63 -18.93 21.67
C ARG A 163 3.85 -19.04 20.78
N PHE A 164 4.98 -18.53 21.22
CA PHE A 164 6.24 -18.64 20.48
C PHE A 164 6.67 -20.10 20.32
N ASP A 165 6.59 -20.91 21.36
CA ASP A 165 6.97 -22.33 21.30
C ASP A 165 6.11 -23.10 20.28
N ALA A 166 4.83 -22.75 20.12
CA ALA A 166 3.96 -23.29 19.07
C ALA A 166 4.35 -22.81 17.66
N LEU A 167 4.89 -21.60 17.51
CA LEU A 167 5.35 -21.06 16.23
C LEU A 167 6.76 -21.53 15.85
N ARG A 168 7.59 -21.84 16.83
CA ARG A 168 9.01 -22.15 16.62
C ARG A 168 9.28 -23.22 15.55
N PRO A 169 8.51 -24.31 15.45
CA PRO A 169 8.69 -25.30 14.39
C PRO A 169 8.41 -24.78 12.96
N LEU A 170 7.67 -23.69 12.83
CA LEU A 170 7.32 -23.08 11.55
C LEU A 170 8.36 -22.03 11.11
N LEU A 171 9.32 -21.68 11.98
CA LEU A 171 10.34 -20.70 11.66
C LEU A 171 11.45 -21.35 10.83
N SER A 172 11.95 -20.59 9.85
CA SER A 172 13.08 -20.96 9.01
C SER A 172 14.21 -19.94 9.17
N PRO A 173 14.94 -19.97 10.31
CA PRO A 173 16.02 -19.03 10.56
C PRO A 173 17.19 -19.27 9.59
N GLN A 174 17.78 -18.19 9.11
CA GLN A 174 18.93 -18.21 8.21
C GLN A 174 20.07 -17.43 8.82
N VAL A 175 21.28 -17.97 8.75
CA VAL A 175 22.49 -17.23 9.08
C VAL A 175 23.02 -16.62 7.79
N LEU A 176 23.34 -15.33 7.83
CA LEU A 176 23.82 -14.59 6.68
C LEU A 176 25.35 -14.43 6.81
N ASP A 177 26.06 -14.93 5.82
CA ASP A 177 27.52 -14.84 5.70
C ASP A 177 27.93 -14.78 4.22
N ALA A 178 29.20 -14.94 3.92
CA ALA A 178 29.71 -14.88 2.55
C ALA A 178 29.18 -16.02 1.66
N GLU A 179 28.90 -17.19 2.26
CA GLU A 179 28.39 -18.38 1.55
C GLU A 179 26.85 -18.35 1.47
N HIS A 180 26.22 -17.68 2.42
CA HIS A 180 24.75 -17.56 2.52
C HIS A 180 24.34 -16.08 2.50
N PRO A 181 24.28 -15.47 1.31
CA PRO A 181 23.90 -14.07 1.16
C PRO A 181 22.44 -13.82 1.52
N LEU A 182 22.06 -12.55 1.67
CA LEU A 182 20.69 -12.16 1.97
C LEU A 182 19.73 -12.73 0.89
N PRO A 183 18.72 -13.52 1.29
CA PRO A 183 17.75 -14.05 0.34
C PRO A 183 16.89 -12.92 -0.23
N PHE A 184 16.14 -13.24 -1.27
CA PHE A 184 15.19 -12.28 -1.83
C PHE A 184 14.08 -11.95 -0.83
N LEU A 185 14.03 -10.70 -0.38
CA LEU A 185 12.98 -10.21 0.51
C LEU A 185 11.75 -9.80 -0.31
N ARG A 186 10.59 -10.39 0.01
CA ARG A 186 9.33 -10.07 -0.65
C ARG A 186 8.87 -8.65 -0.31
N ASN A 187 8.20 -8.01 -1.25
CA ASN A 187 7.68 -6.65 -1.08
C ASN A 187 6.68 -6.56 0.08
N ARG A 188 6.89 -5.60 0.98
CA ARG A 188 6.06 -5.29 2.16
C ARG A 188 5.97 -6.39 3.23
N GLU A 189 6.69 -7.49 3.06
CA GLU A 189 6.75 -8.55 4.06
C GLU A 189 7.72 -8.21 5.20
N GLN A 190 7.47 -8.80 6.37
CA GLN A 190 8.28 -8.58 7.57
C GLN A 190 9.24 -9.74 7.79
N TYR A 191 10.44 -9.39 8.25
CA TYR A 191 11.51 -10.30 8.60
C TYR A 191 12.14 -9.85 9.91
N VAL A 192 12.53 -10.76 10.77
CA VAL A 192 13.36 -10.41 11.94
C VAL A 192 14.82 -10.48 11.52
N LEU A 193 15.47 -9.32 11.46
CA LEU A 193 16.90 -9.20 11.27
C LEU A 193 17.60 -9.29 12.62
N VAL A 194 18.58 -10.15 12.70
CA VAL A 194 19.35 -10.43 13.93
C VAL A 194 20.80 -10.07 13.70
N ARG A 195 21.45 -9.46 14.69
CA ARG A 195 22.89 -9.26 14.72
C ARG A 195 23.50 -10.10 15.84
N PHE A 196 24.53 -10.86 15.51
CA PHE A 196 25.20 -11.73 16.46
C PHE A 196 26.35 -11.01 17.19
N ALA A 197 26.62 -11.46 18.42
CA ALA A 197 27.77 -11.01 19.20
C ALA A 197 29.06 -11.73 18.79
N GLY A 198 30.21 -11.13 19.11
CA GLY A 198 31.53 -11.73 18.96
C GLY A 198 32.32 -11.25 17.75
N LYS A 199 33.62 -11.65 17.67
CA LYS A 199 34.54 -11.20 16.62
C LYS A 199 34.16 -11.66 15.20
N ARG A 200 33.50 -12.81 15.07
CA ARG A 200 32.98 -13.29 13.79
C ARG A 200 31.68 -12.60 13.39
N GLY A 201 31.01 -11.92 14.33
CA GLY A 201 29.79 -11.14 14.09
C GLY A 201 28.78 -11.87 13.19
N GLY A 202 28.33 -11.18 12.17
CA GLY A 202 27.38 -11.69 11.20
C GLY A 202 25.94 -11.33 11.53
N ALA A 203 25.06 -11.69 10.63
CA ALA A 203 23.65 -11.43 10.76
C ALA A 203 22.84 -12.71 10.63
N GLY A 204 21.61 -12.68 11.10
CA GLY A 204 20.61 -13.74 10.89
C GLY A 204 19.31 -13.11 10.41
N LEU A 205 18.50 -13.91 9.76
CA LEU A 205 17.19 -13.51 9.25
C LEU A 205 16.17 -14.58 9.61
N ILE A 206 15.01 -14.16 10.14
CA ILE A 206 13.88 -15.06 10.37
C ILE A 206 12.69 -14.51 9.56
N PRO A 207 12.24 -15.21 8.50
CA PRO A 207 11.03 -14.84 7.79
C PRO A 207 9.79 -15.02 8.67
N THR A 208 8.86 -14.03 8.64
CA THR A 208 7.56 -14.12 9.32
C THR A 208 6.39 -14.14 8.33
N THR A 209 6.68 -14.30 7.03
CA THR A 209 5.77 -14.06 5.91
C THR A 209 4.59 -15.04 5.84
N GLN A 210 4.72 -16.23 6.42
CA GLN A 210 3.67 -17.26 6.43
C GLN A 210 2.94 -17.36 7.77
N LEU A 211 3.30 -16.52 8.72
CA LEU A 211 2.69 -16.51 10.04
C LEU A 211 1.51 -15.55 10.08
N PRO A 212 0.52 -15.78 10.99
CA PRO A 212 -0.49 -14.77 11.29
C PRO A 212 0.18 -13.46 11.69
N LYS A 213 -0.40 -12.32 11.33
CA LYS A 213 0.20 -11.00 11.65
C LYS A 213 0.17 -10.68 13.14
N PHE A 214 -0.81 -11.22 13.85
CA PHE A 214 -0.98 -11.05 15.30
C PHE A 214 -1.69 -12.24 15.92
N PHE A 215 -1.68 -12.29 17.26
CA PHE A 215 -2.46 -13.17 18.09
C PHE A 215 -3.29 -12.36 19.07
N ARG A 216 -4.53 -12.77 19.28
CA ARG A 216 -5.36 -12.27 20.35
C ARG A 216 -5.09 -13.08 21.62
N LEU A 217 -4.90 -12.38 22.74
CA LEU A 217 -4.86 -12.91 24.10
C LEU A 217 -5.95 -12.21 24.91
N THR A 218 -6.43 -12.85 25.96
CA THR A 218 -7.35 -12.22 26.91
C THR A 218 -6.85 -12.51 28.33
N ILE A 219 -6.56 -11.44 29.06
CA ILE A 219 -6.05 -11.52 30.46
C ILE A 219 -6.87 -10.55 31.30
N ASP A 220 -7.47 -11.02 32.35
CA ASP A 220 -8.30 -10.23 33.28
C ASP A 220 -9.38 -9.38 32.57
N GLY A 221 -9.94 -9.95 31.49
CA GLY A 221 -10.94 -9.29 30.68
C GLY A 221 -10.40 -8.16 29.77
N VAL A 222 -9.07 -7.97 29.71
CA VAL A 222 -8.42 -7.08 28.71
C VAL A 222 -8.09 -7.89 27.47
N GLN A 223 -8.50 -7.39 26.32
CA GLN A 223 -8.15 -7.97 25.03
C GLN A 223 -6.77 -7.45 24.61
N LYS A 224 -5.79 -8.33 24.53
CA LYS A 224 -4.41 -7.98 24.18
C LYS A 224 -4.08 -8.48 22.77
N LEU A 225 -3.46 -7.62 21.97
CA LEU A 225 -2.97 -7.93 20.63
C LEU A 225 -1.46 -8.06 20.66
N ALA A 226 -0.96 -9.26 20.38
CA ALA A 226 0.47 -9.54 20.24
C ALA A 226 0.84 -9.62 18.75
N LEU A 227 1.64 -8.68 18.26
CA LEU A 227 2.16 -8.72 16.90
C LEU A 227 3.20 -9.84 16.73
N THR A 228 3.08 -10.64 15.67
CA THR A 228 3.92 -11.84 15.48
C THR A 228 5.39 -11.49 15.20
N ALA A 229 5.68 -10.49 14.39
CA ALA A 229 7.08 -10.14 14.12
C ALA A 229 7.82 -9.63 15.37
N PRO A 230 7.24 -8.75 16.21
CA PRO A 230 7.77 -8.42 17.54
C PRO A 230 7.93 -9.64 18.46
N LEU A 231 6.95 -10.55 18.49
CA LEU A 231 7.03 -11.79 19.25
C LEU A 231 8.25 -12.63 18.84
N VAL A 232 8.43 -12.85 17.53
CA VAL A 232 9.57 -13.60 17.02
C VAL A 232 10.89 -12.86 17.31
N ALA A 233 10.92 -11.52 17.22
CA ALA A 233 12.10 -10.73 17.51
C ALA A 233 12.50 -10.82 19.00
N HIS A 234 11.51 -10.81 19.90
CA HIS A 234 11.72 -10.93 21.34
C HIS A 234 12.35 -12.28 21.71
N PHE A 235 11.84 -13.38 21.15
CA PHE A 235 12.35 -14.73 21.41
C PHE A 235 13.40 -15.23 20.41
N ALA A 236 13.93 -14.36 19.55
CA ALA A 236 14.96 -14.73 18.58
C ALA A 236 16.21 -15.38 19.17
N PRO A 237 16.66 -15.05 20.41
CA PRO A 237 17.76 -15.76 21.05
C PRO A 237 17.56 -17.27 21.19
N LEU A 238 16.32 -17.73 21.27
CA LEU A 238 15.98 -19.15 21.40
C LEU A 238 15.97 -19.91 20.06
N VAL A 239 16.08 -19.17 18.95
CA VAL A 239 16.01 -19.73 17.61
C VAL A 239 17.39 -20.10 17.07
N PHE A 240 18.43 -19.32 17.42
CA PHE A 240 19.77 -19.46 16.84
C PHE A 240 20.74 -20.33 17.67
N GLY A 241 20.26 -21.03 18.69
CA GLY A 241 21.03 -21.99 19.46
C GLY A 241 22.27 -21.36 20.14
N GLU A 242 23.47 -21.84 19.78
CA GLU A 242 24.73 -21.40 20.37
C GLU A 242 25.16 -19.97 19.95
N ARG A 243 24.54 -19.38 18.93
CA ARG A 243 24.90 -18.04 18.45
C ARG A 243 24.26 -17.00 19.34
N ARG A 244 25.05 -16.28 20.10
CA ARG A 244 24.55 -15.22 20.97
C ARG A 244 24.01 -14.06 20.16
N VAL A 245 22.68 -13.86 20.24
CA VAL A 245 22.00 -12.69 19.67
C VAL A 245 22.38 -11.45 20.46
N ARG A 246 22.84 -10.39 19.79
CA ARG A 246 23.16 -9.10 20.39
C ARG A 246 21.99 -8.11 20.25
N GLU A 247 21.34 -8.13 19.11
CA GLU A 247 20.31 -7.16 18.76
C GLU A 247 19.35 -7.74 17.71
N THR A 248 18.09 -7.34 17.78
CA THR A 248 17.07 -7.68 16.80
C THR A 248 16.34 -6.44 16.31
N ALA A 249 15.93 -6.45 15.04
CA ALA A 249 15.03 -5.43 14.47
C ALA A 249 14.09 -6.10 13.47
N ILE A 250 12.89 -5.56 13.32
CA ILE A 250 11.96 -6.03 12.28
C ILE A 250 12.30 -5.25 11.01
N LEU A 251 12.73 -5.98 9.98
CA LEU A 251 13.06 -5.44 8.67
C LEU A 251 11.87 -5.59 7.73
N ARG A 252 11.49 -4.50 7.05
CA ARG A 252 10.47 -4.47 6.00
C ARG A 252 10.99 -3.68 4.81
N VAL A 253 10.86 -4.24 3.61
CA VAL A 253 11.28 -3.58 2.37
C VAL A 253 10.07 -3.20 1.52
N THR A 254 10.09 -2.01 0.93
CA THR A 254 9.15 -1.59 -0.10
C THR A 254 9.90 -1.56 -1.42
N ARG A 255 9.41 -2.30 -2.43
CA ARG A 255 10.02 -2.41 -3.75
C ARG A 255 9.28 -1.54 -4.76
N SER A 256 9.97 -1.11 -5.81
CA SER A 256 9.31 -0.48 -6.95
C SER A 256 8.22 -1.39 -7.51
N ALA A 257 7.14 -0.81 -8.00
CA ALA A 257 6.09 -1.50 -8.74
C ALA A 257 5.88 -0.86 -10.12
N ASP A 258 6.76 0.08 -10.49
CA ASP A 258 6.65 0.80 -11.75
C ASP A 258 7.44 0.07 -12.84
N ILE A 259 6.73 -0.72 -13.65
CA ILE A 259 7.25 -1.30 -14.90
C ILE A 259 6.38 -0.78 -16.03
N SER A 260 7.01 -0.21 -17.06
CA SER A 260 6.32 0.16 -18.29
C SER A 260 5.95 -1.09 -19.09
N VAL A 261 4.71 -1.17 -19.55
CA VAL A 261 4.28 -2.22 -20.50
C VAL A 261 5.06 -2.11 -21.81
N ARG A 262 5.51 -0.90 -22.18
CA ARG A 262 6.34 -0.67 -23.36
C ARG A 262 7.64 -1.47 -23.33
N ASP A 263 8.24 -1.60 -22.14
CA ASP A 263 9.50 -2.35 -21.95
C ASP A 263 9.37 -3.86 -22.18
N ILE A 264 8.14 -4.36 -22.34
CA ILE A 264 7.84 -5.78 -22.54
C ILE A 264 7.17 -6.04 -23.88
N MET A 265 6.57 -5.03 -24.52
CA MET A 265 5.87 -5.13 -25.80
C MET A 265 6.77 -4.91 -27.03
N ASP A 266 8.06 -4.61 -26.86
CA ASP A 266 8.97 -4.49 -28.00
C ASP A 266 9.03 -5.81 -28.78
N GLY A 267 8.18 -5.92 -29.80
CA GLY A 267 8.28 -6.91 -30.86
C GLY A 267 7.27 -8.06 -30.90
N CYS A 268 6.14 -8.03 -30.20
CA CYS A 268 5.16 -9.12 -30.27
C CYS A 268 3.70 -8.67 -30.35
N ASP A 269 2.97 -9.21 -31.30
CA ASP A 269 1.50 -9.41 -31.28
C ASP A 269 1.11 -10.41 -30.17
N ALA A 270 1.58 -10.18 -28.95
CA ALA A 270 1.40 -11.11 -27.85
C ALA A 270 0.06 -10.87 -27.16
N ASP A 271 -0.61 -11.97 -26.77
CA ASP A 271 -1.76 -11.92 -25.87
C ASP A 271 -1.47 -11.03 -24.67
N LEU A 272 -2.25 -9.96 -24.52
CA LEU A 272 -2.09 -8.94 -23.46
C LEU A 272 -2.10 -9.58 -22.09
N ARG A 273 -2.88 -10.64 -21.87
CA ARG A 273 -2.93 -11.39 -20.63
C ARG A 273 -1.57 -12.04 -20.31
N ALA A 274 -0.94 -12.70 -21.28
CA ALA A 274 0.38 -13.33 -21.10
C ALA A 274 1.47 -12.27 -20.85
N VAL A 275 1.35 -11.10 -21.48
CA VAL A 275 2.23 -9.95 -21.22
C VAL A 275 2.05 -9.46 -19.79
N MET A 276 0.82 -9.28 -19.31
CA MET A 276 0.53 -8.85 -17.95
C MET A 276 1.02 -9.85 -16.90
N GLU A 277 0.86 -11.16 -17.12
CA GLU A 277 1.38 -12.18 -16.21
C GLU A 277 2.93 -12.14 -16.12
N ARG A 278 3.64 -11.92 -17.24
CA ARG A 278 5.10 -11.75 -17.26
C ARG A 278 5.51 -10.48 -16.51
N LEU A 279 4.77 -9.38 -16.72
CA LEU A 279 4.98 -8.10 -16.05
C LEU A 279 4.82 -8.25 -14.53
N LEU A 280 3.77 -8.91 -14.06
CA LEU A 280 3.53 -9.16 -12.64
C LEU A 280 4.64 -10.02 -12.02
N ARG A 281 5.14 -11.05 -12.75
CA ARG A 281 6.28 -11.85 -12.29
C ARG A 281 7.57 -11.02 -12.17
N ARG A 282 7.86 -10.14 -13.14
CA ARG A 282 9.03 -9.24 -13.14
C ARG A 282 8.93 -8.19 -12.04
N ARG A 283 7.74 -7.62 -11.83
CA ARG A 283 7.44 -6.62 -10.80
C ARG A 283 7.77 -7.12 -9.39
N ARG A 284 7.60 -8.40 -9.11
CA ARG A 284 7.93 -9.02 -7.82
C ARG A 284 9.43 -8.94 -7.49
N ARG A 285 10.30 -8.71 -8.46
CA ARG A 285 11.77 -8.73 -8.32
C ARG A 285 12.43 -7.35 -8.45
N LEU A 286 11.63 -6.28 -8.53
CA LEU A 286 12.19 -4.93 -8.64
C LEU A 286 12.97 -4.51 -7.40
N GLU A 287 13.86 -3.52 -7.59
CA GLU A 287 14.75 -3.03 -6.55
C GLU A 287 14.01 -2.41 -5.35
N PRO A 288 14.56 -2.52 -4.14
CA PRO A 288 14.02 -1.83 -2.98
C PRO A 288 14.11 -0.32 -3.15
N VAL A 289 13.01 0.38 -2.89
CA VAL A 289 12.93 1.85 -2.92
C VAL A 289 12.96 2.45 -1.51
N ARG A 290 12.61 1.64 -0.52
CA ARG A 290 12.63 1.99 0.90
C ARG A 290 12.81 0.73 1.75
N ALA A 291 13.53 0.86 2.85
CA ALA A 291 13.53 -0.12 3.93
C ALA A 291 13.17 0.53 5.26
N GLN A 292 12.52 -0.24 6.12
CA GLN A 292 12.15 0.16 7.47
C GLN A 292 12.71 -0.84 8.47
N LEU A 293 13.30 -0.32 9.54
CA LEU A 293 13.73 -1.08 10.71
C LEU A 293 12.86 -0.66 11.90
N GLN A 294 12.08 -1.60 12.43
CA GLN A 294 11.27 -1.37 13.62
C GLN A 294 11.97 -1.94 14.85
N GLY A 295 12.02 -1.16 15.92
CA GLY A 295 12.57 -1.54 17.21
C GLY A 295 13.58 -0.55 17.76
N LYS A 296 14.33 -0.96 18.78
CA LYS A 296 15.47 -0.22 19.34
C LYS A 296 16.70 -0.45 18.44
N VAL A 297 16.84 0.35 17.39
CA VAL A 297 17.85 0.16 16.35
C VAL A 297 19.11 0.95 16.65
N THR A 298 20.24 0.26 16.83
CA THR A 298 21.57 0.89 16.94
C THR A 298 22.09 1.33 15.57
N ASP A 299 23.15 2.15 15.57
CA ASP A 299 23.80 2.54 14.31
C ASP A 299 24.47 1.34 13.63
N GLU A 300 24.95 0.36 14.40
CA GLU A 300 25.52 -0.87 13.84
C GLU A 300 24.44 -1.75 13.17
N MET A 301 23.26 -1.88 13.76
CA MET A 301 22.15 -2.61 13.11
C MET A 301 21.71 -1.89 11.84
N ARG A 302 21.66 -0.57 11.88
CA ARG A 302 21.32 0.26 10.70
C ARG A 302 22.35 0.04 9.59
N GLU A 303 23.64 0.04 9.92
CA GLU A 303 24.70 -0.19 8.95
C GLU A 303 24.69 -1.62 8.39
N THR A 304 24.43 -2.61 9.26
CA THR A 304 24.24 -4.00 8.85
C THR A 304 23.10 -4.12 7.81
N ALA A 305 21.93 -3.57 8.12
CA ALA A 305 20.79 -3.61 7.20
C ALA A 305 21.08 -2.87 5.89
N ARG A 306 21.75 -1.71 5.97
CA ARG A 306 22.13 -0.91 4.81
C ARG A 306 23.05 -1.68 3.86
N THR A 307 24.07 -2.33 4.42
CA THR A 307 25.05 -3.12 3.67
C THR A 307 24.39 -4.34 3.03
N LEU A 308 23.59 -5.10 3.80
CA LEU A 308 22.88 -6.27 3.29
C LEU A 308 21.91 -5.95 2.14
N LEU A 309 21.27 -4.78 2.20
CA LEU A 309 20.27 -4.36 1.19
C LEU A 309 20.89 -3.57 0.03
N GLY A 310 22.16 -3.13 0.15
CA GLY A 310 22.77 -2.23 -0.85
C GLY A 310 22.12 -0.85 -0.92
N LEU A 311 21.43 -0.39 0.14
CA LEU A 311 20.64 0.85 0.12
C LEU A 311 21.43 2.05 0.65
N PRO A 312 21.25 3.25 0.06
CA PRO A 312 21.76 4.49 0.65
C PRO A 312 21.03 4.83 1.95
N LYS A 313 21.74 5.47 2.89
CA LYS A 313 21.24 5.82 4.24
C LYS A 313 19.86 6.51 4.23
N ARG A 314 19.61 7.37 3.23
CA ARG A 314 18.35 8.11 3.10
C ARG A 314 17.12 7.26 2.78
N GLN A 315 17.30 6.02 2.31
CA GLN A 315 16.22 5.07 1.99
C GLN A 315 15.92 4.11 3.15
N LEU A 316 16.67 4.19 4.24
CA LEU A 316 16.49 3.36 5.42
C LEU A 316 15.88 4.19 6.56
N PHE A 317 14.68 3.84 6.98
CA PHE A 317 13.92 4.50 8.03
C PHE A 317 13.87 3.62 9.28
N CYS A 318 14.14 4.21 10.44
CA CYS A 318 14.00 3.52 11.72
C CYS A 318 12.74 4.01 12.43
N THR A 319 11.93 3.09 12.98
CA THR A 319 10.65 3.40 13.64
C THR A 319 10.49 2.61 14.93
N ARG A 320 9.79 3.21 15.91
CA ARG A 320 9.32 2.52 17.13
C ARG A 320 7.90 1.98 16.95
N ALA A 321 7.11 2.61 16.10
CA ALA A 321 5.79 2.12 15.75
C ALA A 321 5.90 0.93 14.77
N PRO A 322 4.88 0.09 14.66
CA PRO A 322 4.87 -1.01 13.70
C PRO A 322 5.08 -0.53 12.26
N ALA A 323 5.96 -1.21 11.53
CA ALA A 323 6.21 -0.92 10.12
C ALA A 323 5.08 -1.42 9.18
N ASP A 324 4.23 -2.31 9.65
CA ASP A 324 3.03 -2.79 8.97
C ASP A 324 1.80 -2.63 9.87
N LEU A 325 0.83 -1.86 9.44
CA LEU A 325 -0.46 -1.67 10.12
C LEU A 325 -1.63 -2.35 9.40
N SER A 326 -1.37 -3.23 8.44
CA SER A 326 -2.45 -3.91 7.71
C SER A 326 -3.31 -4.82 8.60
N PHE A 327 -2.78 -5.26 9.75
CA PHE A 327 -3.51 -6.02 10.75
C PHE A 327 -4.72 -5.25 11.32
N VAL A 328 -4.66 -3.92 11.34
CA VAL A 328 -5.75 -3.09 11.88
C VAL A 328 -7.07 -3.41 11.18
N LEU A 329 -7.06 -3.62 9.87
CA LEU A 329 -8.28 -3.90 9.09
C LEU A 329 -8.88 -5.29 9.36
N THR A 330 -8.15 -6.20 9.99
CA THR A 330 -8.61 -7.55 10.35
C THR A 330 -9.01 -7.68 11.82
N MET A 331 -8.73 -6.66 12.63
CA MET A 331 -9.11 -6.66 14.07
C MET A 331 -10.61 -6.87 14.33
N PRO A 332 -11.56 -6.31 13.53
CA PRO A 332 -13.00 -6.49 13.81
C PRO A 332 -13.49 -7.94 13.83
N GLY A 333 -12.79 -8.84 13.13
CA GLY A 333 -13.09 -10.28 13.15
C GLY A 333 -12.62 -11.02 14.42
N GLU A 334 -11.76 -10.38 15.21
CA GLU A 334 -11.05 -11.02 16.33
C GLU A 334 -11.31 -10.31 17.67
N PHE A 335 -11.59 -9.01 17.65
CA PHE A 335 -11.71 -8.16 18.83
C PHE A 335 -13.13 -7.61 18.96
N ASP A 336 -13.61 -7.51 20.20
CA ASP A 336 -14.80 -6.71 20.48
C ASP A 336 -14.42 -5.22 20.47
N LEU A 337 -14.91 -4.53 19.45
CA LEU A 337 -14.68 -3.10 19.23
C LEU A 337 -15.98 -2.29 19.39
N THR A 338 -16.95 -2.83 20.10
CA THR A 338 -18.24 -2.17 20.36
C THR A 338 -18.02 -0.81 21.04
N GLY A 339 -18.61 0.24 20.47
CA GLY A 339 -18.43 1.61 20.95
C GLY A 339 -17.11 2.28 20.56
N LEU A 340 -16.17 1.54 19.94
CA LEU A 340 -14.88 2.06 19.47
C LEU A 340 -14.87 2.39 17.99
N THR A 341 -15.94 2.05 17.27
CA THR A 341 -16.18 2.31 15.84
C THR A 341 -17.35 3.26 15.66
N ARG A 342 -17.42 3.87 14.49
CA ARG A 342 -18.66 4.53 14.07
C ARG A 342 -19.75 3.48 13.86
N PRO A 343 -21.03 3.82 14.09
CA PRO A 343 -22.15 2.95 13.70
C PRO A 343 -22.09 2.62 12.22
N GLU A 344 -22.42 1.40 11.86
CA GLU A 344 -22.56 1.02 10.45
C GLU A 344 -23.71 1.83 9.83
N LEU A 345 -23.45 2.40 8.67
CA LEU A 345 -24.43 3.06 7.84
C LEU A 345 -24.68 2.16 6.62
N PRO A 346 -25.67 1.25 6.69
CA PRO A 346 -26.01 0.42 5.53
C PRO A 346 -26.45 1.32 4.39
N PRO A 347 -26.13 0.97 3.13
CA PRO A 347 -26.57 1.73 1.99
C PRO A 347 -28.10 1.84 1.96
N ALA A 348 -28.60 3.05 1.74
CA ALA A 348 -30.02 3.30 1.65
C ALA A 348 -30.63 2.50 0.49
N LYS A 349 -31.79 1.89 0.74
CA LYS A 349 -32.56 1.21 -0.30
C LYS A 349 -33.28 2.25 -1.13
N ASN A 350 -33.31 2.06 -2.45
CA ASN A 350 -34.22 2.84 -3.31
C ASN A 350 -35.59 2.19 -3.24
N VAL A 351 -36.53 2.81 -2.53
CA VAL A 351 -37.86 2.26 -2.25
C VAL A 351 -38.76 2.29 -3.49
N ALA A 352 -38.43 3.11 -4.49
CA ALA A 352 -39.26 3.30 -5.70
C ALA A 352 -39.10 2.19 -6.75
N LEU A 353 -38.11 1.28 -6.57
CA LEU A 353 -37.76 0.25 -7.54
C LEU A 353 -37.97 -1.14 -6.93
N GLN A 354 -38.85 -1.92 -7.54
CA GLN A 354 -39.02 -3.33 -7.21
C GLN A 354 -38.30 -4.20 -8.26
N LYS A 355 -37.85 -5.35 -7.84
CA LYS A 355 -37.24 -6.34 -8.75
C LYS A 355 -38.28 -6.77 -9.79
N GLY A 356 -37.90 -6.80 -11.08
CA GLY A 356 -38.78 -7.11 -12.21
C GLY A 356 -39.48 -5.91 -12.83
N GLU A 357 -39.21 -4.68 -12.38
CA GLU A 357 -39.81 -3.44 -12.89
C GLU A 357 -38.81 -2.44 -13.47
N TYR A 358 -37.51 -2.82 -13.56
CA TYR A 358 -36.44 -1.87 -13.93
C TYR A 358 -36.61 -1.35 -15.36
N PHE A 359 -36.91 -2.21 -16.33
CA PHE A 359 -37.12 -1.78 -17.71
C PHE A 359 -38.33 -0.87 -17.87
N ALA A 360 -39.47 -1.23 -17.22
CA ALA A 360 -40.65 -0.40 -17.25
C ALA A 360 -40.44 0.98 -16.61
N TYR A 361 -39.64 1.03 -15.54
CA TYR A 361 -39.26 2.28 -14.90
C TYR A 361 -38.32 3.11 -15.79
N LEU A 362 -37.25 2.51 -16.32
CA LEU A 362 -36.26 3.18 -17.14
C LEU A 362 -36.81 3.66 -18.50
N ALA A 363 -37.88 3.05 -18.99
CA ALA A 363 -38.59 3.53 -20.16
C ALA A 363 -39.26 4.90 -19.95
N ARG A 364 -39.45 5.32 -18.70
CA ARG A 364 -40.18 6.55 -18.33
C ARG A 364 -39.35 7.52 -17.51
N HIS A 365 -38.29 7.03 -16.85
CA HIS A 365 -37.50 7.81 -15.89
C HIS A 365 -36.01 7.47 -15.98
N ASP A 366 -35.19 8.43 -15.69
CA ASP A 366 -33.76 8.20 -15.42
C ASP A 366 -33.57 7.68 -13.98
N LEU A 367 -32.58 6.81 -13.78
CA LEU A 367 -32.17 6.34 -12.45
C LEU A 367 -30.80 6.80 -12.11
N LEU A 368 -30.66 7.62 -11.06
CA LEU A 368 -29.39 8.04 -10.49
C LEU A 368 -29.17 7.31 -9.17
N LEU A 369 -28.00 6.67 -9.00
CA LEU A 369 -27.58 6.03 -7.77
C LEU A 369 -26.36 6.75 -7.20
N ALA A 370 -26.50 7.30 -6.00
CA ALA A 370 -25.40 7.95 -5.27
C ALA A 370 -24.61 6.91 -4.47
N LEU A 371 -23.67 6.20 -5.11
CA LEU A 371 -22.85 5.18 -4.47
C LEU A 371 -21.72 5.84 -3.63
N PRO A 372 -21.33 5.27 -2.49
CA PRO A 372 -21.84 4.03 -1.85
C PRO A 372 -23.04 4.25 -0.91
N TYR A 373 -23.58 5.46 -0.83
CA TYR A 373 -24.66 5.82 0.12
C TYR A 373 -26.01 5.16 -0.23
N GLN A 374 -26.24 4.91 -1.51
CA GLN A 374 -27.34 4.08 -1.97
C GLN A 374 -26.85 2.69 -2.37
N SER A 375 -27.75 1.71 -2.31
CA SER A 375 -27.44 0.34 -2.68
C SER A 375 -27.16 0.21 -4.18
N VAL A 376 -26.13 -0.55 -4.54
CA VAL A 376 -25.85 -0.97 -5.91
C VAL A 376 -26.79 -2.09 -6.39
N ASN A 377 -27.60 -2.66 -5.49
CA ASN A 377 -28.50 -3.78 -5.82
C ASN A 377 -29.39 -3.52 -7.03
N PRO A 378 -30.01 -2.33 -7.21
CA PRO A 378 -30.83 -2.04 -8.40
C PRO A 378 -30.06 -2.28 -9.70
N PHE A 379 -28.80 -1.91 -9.77
CA PHE A 379 -27.98 -2.17 -10.96
C PHE A 379 -27.70 -3.67 -11.17
N VAL A 380 -27.40 -4.41 -10.10
CA VAL A 380 -27.18 -5.86 -10.18
C VAL A 380 -28.49 -6.59 -10.55
N ASP A 381 -29.62 -6.19 -9.96
CA ASP A 381 -30.94 -6.78 -10.25
C ASP A 381 -31.35 -6.50 -11.69
N LEU A 382 -31.09 -5.31 -12.23
CA LEU A 382 -31.27 -4.99 -13.65
C LEU A 382 -30.50 -5.93 -14.59
N LEU A 383 -29.25 -6.30 -14.23
CA LEU A 383 -28.48 -7.24 -15.04
C LEU A 383 -29.10 -8.65 -15.05
N TYR A 384 -29.68 -9.10 -13.92
CA TYR A 384 -30.39 -10.37 -13.85
C TYR A 384 -31.73 -10.29 -14.60
N GLU A 385 -32.47 -9.17 -14.46
CA GLU A 385 -33.69 -8.94 -15.24
C GLU A 385 -33.40 -8.96 -16.75
N ALA A 386 -32.32 -8.30 -17.17
CA ALA A 386 -31.86 -8.33 -18.56
C ALA A 386 -31.46 -9.74 -19.04
N ALA A 387 -30.93 -10.58 -18.16
CA ALA A 387 -30.59 -11.95 -18.49
C ALA A 387 -31.81 -12.82 -18.74
N ASP A 388 -32.87 -12.59 -17.97
CA ASP A 388 -34.12 -13.37 -18.04
C ASP A 388 -35.12 -12.82 -19.09
N ASP A 389 -35.01 -11.55 -19.49
CA ASP A 389 -35.93 -10.90 -20.43
C ASP A 389 -35.66 -11.40 -21.88
N PRO A 390 -36.63 -12.04 -22.57
CA PRO A 390 -36.44 -12.53 -23.93
C PRO A 390 -36.19 -11.42 -24.97
N ASP A 391 -36.58 -10.18 -24.70
CA ASP A 391 -36.41 -9.05 -25.61
C ASP A 391 -35.00 -8.45 -25.53
N VAL A 392 -34.23 -8.80 -24.50
CA VAL A 392 -32.84 -8.37 -24.37
C VAL A 392 -31.95 -9.30 -25.17
N VAL A 393 -31.26 -8.75 -26.16
CA VAL A 393 -30.34 -9.49 -27.06
C VAL A 393 -28.91 -9.50 -26.54
N SER A 394 -28.45 -8.34 -26.01
CA SER A 394 -27.03 -8.20 -25.61
C SER A 394 -26.84 -7.27 -24.43
N ILE A 395 -25.78 -7.54 -23.65
CA ILE A 395 -25.31 -6.69 -22.56
C ILE A 395 -23.88 -6.24 -22.90
N LYS A 396 -23.63 -4.93 -22.90
CA LYS A 396 -22.31 -4.34 -23.12
C LYS A 396 -21.91 -3.51 -21.92
N ILE A 397 -20.76 -3.79 -21.32
CA ILE A 397 -20.32 -3.14 -20.10
C ILE A 397 -18.80 -2.87 -20.11
N THR A 398 -18.41 -1.73 -19.55
CA THR A 398 -17.00 -1.42 -19.28
C THR A 398 -16.77 -1.42 -17.77
N LEU A 399 -15.80 -2.22 -17.30
CA LEU A 399 -15.44 -2.35 -15.90
C LEU A 399 -13.97 -1.95 -15.71
N TYR A 400 -13.73 -0.95 -14.86
CA TYR A 400 -12.37 -0.51 -14.56
C TYR A 400 -11.72 -1.40 -13.49
N ARG A 401 -12.45 -1.70 -12.41
CA ARG A 401 -12.02 -2.58 -11.31
C ARG A 401 -13.13 -3.52 -10.90
N LEU A 402 -12.76 -4.78 -10.67
CA LEU A 402 -13.66 -5.78 -10.13
C LEU A 402 -13.39 -5.99 -8.64
N ALA A 403 -14.44 -6.25 -7.86
CA ALA A 403 -14.29 -6.83 -6.53
C ALA A 403 -13.86 -8.29 -6.62
N GLY A 404 -13.13 -8.80 -5.61
CA GLY A 404 -12.68 -10.19 -5.58
C GLY A 404 -13.81 -11.23 -5.69
N SER A 405 -15.04 -10.86 -5.24
CA SER A 405 -16.27 -11.63 -5.43
C SER A 405 -17.30 -10.72 -6.07
N SER A 406 -17.13 -10.43 -7.36
CA SER A 406 -17.95 -9.46 -8.08
C SER A 406 -19.34 -10.03 -8.41
N ARG A 407 -20.38 -9.46 -7.79
CA ARG A 407 -21.79 -9.77 -8.12
C ARG A 407 -22.16 -9.34 -9.54
N ILE A 408 -21.51 -8.29 -10.06
CA ILE A 408 -21.69 -7.85 -11.46
C ILE A 408 -21.14 -8.92 -12.40
N ALA A 409 -19.94 -9.43 -12.16
CA ALA A 409 -19.36 -10.50 -12.97
C ALA A 409 -20.21 -11.78 -12.94
N ALA A 410 -20.77 -12.13 -11.77
CA ALA A 410 -21.68 -13.26 -11.62
C ALA A 410 -22.98 -13.06 -12.45
N ALA A 411 -23.55 -11.86 -12.42
CA ALA A 411 -24.75 -11.56 -13.23
C ALA A 411 -24.47 -11.59 -14.74
N LEU A 412 -23.28 -11.14 -15.17
CA LEU A 412 -22.88 -11.20 -16.58
C LEU A 412 -22.64 -12.66 -17.05
N ALA A 413 -22.02 -13.49 -16.21
CA ALA A 413 -21.88 -14.91 -16.50
C ALA A 413 -23.24 -15.61 -16.63
N TYR A 414 -24.14 -15.33 -15.68
CA TYR A 414 -25.52 -15.81 -15.71
C TYR A 414 -26.23 -15.40 -17.01
N ALA A 415 -26.12 -14.14 -17.45
CA ALA A 415 -26.71 -13.66 -18.68
C ALA A 415 -26.17 -14.41 -19.92
N ALA A 416 -24.85 -14.66 -19.97
CA ALA A 416 -24.24 -15.41 -21.06
C ALA A 416 -24.72 -16.88 -21.10
N GLU A 417 -24.87 -17.53 -19.93
CA GLU A 417 -25.41 -18.87 -19.79
C GLU A 417 -26.91 -18.95 -20.23
N HIS A 418 -27.65 -17.83 -20.12
CA HIS A 418 -29.03 -17.68 -20.58
C HIS A 418 -29.13 -17.19 -22.04
N GLY A 419 -28.07 -17.30 -22.81
CA GLY A 419 -28.06 -17.06 -24.27
C GLY A 419 -27.93 -15.60 -24.69
N LYS A 420 -27.61 -14.68 -23.77
CA LYS A 420 -27.37 -13.28 -24.13
C LYS A 420 -25.97 -13.08 -24.69
N GLN A 421 -25.82 -12.17 -25.64
CA GLN A 421 -24.51 -11.71 -26.08
C GLN A 421 -23.92 -10.76 -25.04
N VAL A 422 -22.91 -11.21 -24.29
CA VAL A 422 -22.27 -10.39 -23.27
C VAL A 422 -20.91 -9.93 -23.77
N GLN A 423 -20.71 -8.60 -23.84
CA GLN A 423 -19.44 -7.97 -24.13
C GLN A 423 -18.96 -7.16 -22.94
N CYS A 424 -17.84 -7.56 -22.36
CA CYS A 424 -17.25 -6.89 -21.20
C CYS A 424 -15.86 -6.36 -21.56
N LEU A 425 -15.66 -5.03 -21.47
CA LEU A 425 -14.35 -4.40 -21.55
C LEU A 425 -13.77 -4.25 -20.16
N LEU A 426 -12.63 -4.89 -19.91
CA LEU A 426 -11.91 -4.84 -18.63
C LEU A 426 -10.59 -4.09 -18.77
N GLU A 427 -10.27 -3.24 -17.78
CA GLU A 427 -8.96 -2.58 -17.68
C GLU A 427 -7.97 -3.48 -16.96
N LEU A 428 -7.21 -4.30 -17.72
CA LEU A 428 -6.20 -5.20 -17.16
C LEU A 428 -5.04 -4.47 -16.48
N ARG A 429 -4.89 -3.16 -16.72
CA ARG A 429 -3.84 -2.32 -16.14
C ARG A 429 -4.33 -1.51 -14.95
N ALA A 430 -5.51 -1.84 -14.39
CA ALA A 430 -5.98 -1.25 -13.15
C ALA A 430 -4.97 -1.55 -12.04
N ARG A 431 -4.18 -0.56 -11.66
CA ARG A 431 -3.00 -0.70 -10.81
C ARG A 431 -3.36 -1.33 -9.45
N PHE A 432 -2.64 -2.40 -9.07
CA PHE A 432 -2.83 -3.28 -7.91
C PHE A 432 -4.05 -4.22 -7.98
N ASP A 433 -4.91 -4.09 -8.98
CA ASP A 433 -6.02 -5.02 -9.24
C ASP A 433 -5.80 -5.85 -10.51
N GLU A 434 -4.61 -5.77 -11.11
CA GLU A 434 -4.27 -6.43 -12.37
C GLU A 434 -4.47 -7.94 -12.31
N GLN A 435 -4.19 -8.55 -11.16
CA GLN A 435 -4.38 -9.99 -10.98
C GLN A 435 -5.85 -10.35 -10.79
N ASN A 436 -6.62 -9.47 -10.16
CA ASN A 436 -8.04 -9.68 -9.91
C ASN A 436 -8.86 -9.48 -11.20
N ASN A 437 -8.52 -8.44 -12.00
CA ASN A 437 -9.14 -8.20 -13.30
C ASN A 437 -8.73 -9.23 -14.36
#